data_7e7ed711471931c61e7cba1facd65297
#
_entry.id   7e7ed711471931c61e7cba1facd65297
#
_cell.length_a   1.000
_cell.length_b   1.000
_cell.length_c   1.000
_cell.angle_alpha   90.00
_cell.angle_beta   90.00
_cell.angle_gamma   90.00
#
_symmetry.space_group_name_H-M   'P 1'
#
loop_
_entity.id
_entity.type
_entity.pdbx_description
1 polymer ?
#
loop_
_entity_poly.entity_id
_entity_poly.type
_entity_poly.pdbx_seq_one_letter_code
_entity_poly.pdbx_strand_id
1 'polypeptide(L)'
;MRKNIIYSLLLVVAALFAGCDSRLDIEKHGNMGDQNDFYQTDEQIEQAVASMYSNLKGLYYNWFFTKNLLSDDVWCGGGQRGDNTSLEQLNEYTYGTDNGMIQGVFSGLYGLIYQCNLVIEKVADDTPVKKRAIAEAKFFRAWANFELVTLWGTAPLVDHLLEPGEYRQGNSTPEALWAAVESDLNDAISMNALPSKKNKDDQVTGMRVTQEVAKAYLGKAYLFQKKYPEAAIVLNEVVDSKKYDLFRGDYDMQFHAVNNNNCESMLELQWRNDQEQTWSQMDMTFLMQGWRTAYFNMSGTADKEIAQGTYGFLNPRKSLYDAFVQAEGPDGYRLKHTMLNESQMAEYGAKVSPGMVVYGCEGYFMFKNRSLKSDCIMDASYFQGFQYTDRRIMRYAEVLLLAAEANLQAGQPDKALYDINQIRERAKETPLQSVTLDDIKTEKRLELCLESVRYQDLVRWGDAEAALGTQGKQIPNFSSKGVTWDYTNSSYGFQNKHKLLPIPLKEIELNPNIKQNDGWAISQ
;
A
#
# COMPACT_ATOMS: atom_id res chain seq x y z
N MET A 1 -15.84 72.94 -25.23
CA MET A 1 -14.90 72.21 -24.36
C MET A 1 -15.48 70.91 -23.76
N ARG A 2 -16.69 70.90 -23.16
CA ARG A 2 -17.26 69.66 -22.54
C ARG A 2 -17.52 68.49 -23.50
N LYS A 3 -17.95 68.75 -24.75
CA LYS A 3 -18.19 67.66 -25.73
C LYS A 3 -16.92 66.93 -26.18
N ASN A 4 -15.80 67.64 -26.32
CA ASN A 4 -14.54 67.03 -26.74
C ASN A 4 -13.90 66.14 -25.65
N ILE A 5 -14.15 66.45 -24.36
CA ILE A 5 -13.70 65.66 -23.24
C ILE A 5 -14.47 64.31 -23.17
N ILE A 6 -15.78 64.34 -23.47
CA ILE A 6 -16.61 63.11 -23.49
C ILE A 6 -16.19 62.19 -24.64
N TYR A 7 -15.87 62.73 -25.83
CA TYR A 7 -15.38 61.89 -26.94
C TYR A 7 -13.98 61.34 -26.69
N SER A 8 -13.10 62.09 -26.04
CA SER A 8 -11.77 61.58 -25.63
C SER A 8 -11.90 60.50 -24.54
N LEU A 9 -12.83 60.58 -23.59
CA LEU A 9 -13.07 59.54 -22.60
C LEU A 9 -13.66 58.28 -23.22
N LEU A 10 -14.57 58.41 -24.18
CA LEU A 10 -15.16 57.28 -24.90
C LEU A 10 -14.11 56.55 -25.77
N LEU A 11 -13.16 57.28 -26.36
CA LEU A 11 -12.08 56.71 -27.15
C LEU A 11 -11.07 55.95 -26.27
N VAL A 12 -10.79 56.46 -25.05
CA VAL A 12 -9.93 55.79 -24.07
C VAL A 12 -10.59 54.50 -23.53
N VAL A 13 -11.89 54.53 -23.25
CA VAL A 13 -12.65 53.36 -22.83
C VAL A 13 -12.75 52.32 -23.92
N ALA A 14 -12.96 52.73 -25.19
CA ALA A 14 -12.94 51.80 -26.35
C ALA A 14 -11.56 51.16 -26.59
N ALA A 15 -10.47 51.90 -26.34
CA ALA A 15 -9.12 51.37 -26.43
C ALA A 15 -8.76 50.38 -25.31
N LEU A 16 -9.44 50.46 -24.16
CA LEU A 16 -9.27 49.49 -23.04
C LEU A 16 -10.00 48.17 -23.28
N PHE A 17 -10.98 48.12 -24.18
CA PHE A 17 -11.64 46.86 -24.60
C PHE A 17 -11.02 46.25 -25.87
N ALA A 18 -10.08 46.90 -26.54
CA ALA A 18 -9.27 46.29 -27.58
C ALA A 18 -8.03 45.58 -26.99
N GLY A 19 -8.22 44.89 -25.87
CA GLY A 19 -7.22 44.01 -25.28
C GLY A 19 -7.04 42.82 -26.21
N CYS A 20 -5.85 42.64 -26.71
CA CYS A 20 -5.45 41.59 -27.63
C CYS A 20 -5.76 40.19 -27.08
N ASP A 21 -6.78 39.54 -27.61
CA ASP A 21 -7.02 38.08 -27.43
C ASP A 21 -5.78 37.28 -27.88
N SER A 22 -5.03 37.78 -28.87
CA SER A 22 -3.81 37.14 -29.38
C SER A 22 -2.58 37.19 -28.44
N ARG A 23 -2.65 37.92 -27.30
CA ARG A 23 -1.58 37.91 -26.29
C ARG A 23 -1.84 36.88 -25.15
N LEU A 24 -2.99 36.26 -25.13
CA LEU A 24 -3.31 35.15 -24.24
C LEU A 24 -3.00 33.79 -24.88
N ASP A 25 -2.81 33.74 -26.19
CA ASP A 25 -2.22 32.59 -26.88
C ASP A 25 -0.70 32.57 -26.61
N ILE A 26 -0.31 32.13 -25.45
CA ILE A 26 1.07 31.74 -25.18
C ILE A 26 1.32 30.46 -25.97
N GLU A 27 1.98 30.57 -27.13
CA GLU A 27 2.57 29.40 -27.75
C GLU A 27 3.45 28.70 -26.70
N LYS A 28 3.08 27.48 -26.33
CA LYS A 28 3.89 26.67 -25.44
C LYS A 28 5.21 26.35 -26.12
N HIS A 29 6.24 27.19 -25.88
CA HIS A 29 7.60 26.90 -26.28
C HIS A 29 8.18 25.81 -25.40
N GLY A 30 8.24 24.59 -25.91
CA GLY A 30 8.83 23.41 -25.29
C GLY A 30 8.27 22.15 -25.94
N ASN A 31 8.95 21.01 -25.72
CA ASN A 31 8.56 19.68 -26.23
C ASN A 31 7.27 19.11 -25.61
N MET A 32 6.41 19.94 -25.03
CA MET A 32 5.07 19.52 -24.61
C MET A 32 4.11 19.83 -25.77
N GLY A 33 3.94 18.86 -26.67
CA GLY A 33 2.85 18.85 -27.65
C GLY A 33 1.48 18.97 -26.97
N ASP A 34 0.45 19.26 -27.76
CA ASP A 34 -0.94 19.15 -27.28
C ASP A 34 -1.14 17.77 -26.63
N GLN A 35 -1.93 17.72 -25.58
CA GLN A 35 -2.29 16.46 -24.91
C GLN A 35 -2.83 15.42 -25.91
N ASN A 36 -3.45 15.86 -27.02
CA ASN A 36 -3.90 15.01 -28.10
C ASN A 36 -2.77 14.45 -28.98
N ASP A 37 -1.58 15.06 -28.98
CA ASP A 37 -0.42 14.60 -29.76
C ASP A 37 0.47 13.63 -29.00
N PHE A 38 0.29 13.50 -27.68
CA PHE A 38 1.15 12.67 -26.83
C PHE A 38 0.81 11.17 -27.02
N TYR A 39 -0.34 10.70 -26.98
CA TYR A 39 -0.69 9.27 -26.93
C TYR A 39 -0.66 8.55 -28.30
N GLN A 40 0.31 8.86 -29.19
CA GLN A 40 0.35 8.38 -30.57
C GLN A 40 1.31 7.22 -30.79
N THR A 41 2.53 7.30 -30.25
CA THR A 41 3.58 6.29 -30.50
C THR A 41 3.72 5.32 -29.33
N ASP A 42 4.24 4.11 -29.61
CA ASP A 42 4.47 3.09 -28.59
C ASP A 42 5.40 3.60 -27.48
N GLU A 43 6.42 4.45 -27.82
CA GLU A 43 7.33 5.05 -26.82
C GLU A 43 6.60 6.03 -25.90
N GLN A 44 5.70 6.85 -26.44
CA GLN A 44 4.87 7.75 -25.63
C GLN A 44 3.93 6.97 -24.71
N ILE A 45 3.39 5.85 -25.19
CA ILE A 45 2.54 4.97 -24.40
C ILE A 45 3.33 4.31 -23.26
N GLU A 46 4.55 3.83 -23.52
CA GLU A 46 5.40 3.30 -22.44
C GLU A 46 5.75 4.36 -21.40
N GLN A 47 5.92 5.64 -21.80
CA GLN A 47 6.09 6.76 -20.86
C GLN A 47 4.82 6.99 -20.01
N ALA A 48 3.63 6.93 -20.61
CA ALA A 48 2.35 7.04 -19.90
C ALA A 48 2.17 5.90 -18.88
N VAL A 49 2.52 4.68 -19.28
CA VAL A 49 2.51 3.52 -18.37
C VAL A 49 3.51 3.72 -17.22
N ALA A 50 4.73 4.15 -17.51
CA ALA A 50 5.72 4.45 -16.48
C ALA A 50 5.23 5.53 -15.49
N SER A 51 4.44 6.50 -15.97
CA SER A 51 3.80 7.52 -15.12
C SER A 51 2.77 6.92 -14.15
N MET A 52 1.98 5.91 -14.57
CA MET A 52 1.05 5.21 -13.68
C MET A 52 1.80 4.47 -12.55
N TYR A 53 2.87 3.74 -12.87
CA TYR A 53 3.71 3.09 -11.86
C TYR A 53 4.40 4.10 -10.94
N SER A 54 4.85 5.23 -11.46
CA SER A 54 5.44 6.32 -10.67
C SER A 54 4.42 6.95 -9.71
N ASN A 55 3.18 7.12 -10.15
CA ASN A 55 2.09 7.62 -9.30
C ASN A 55 1.81 6.66 -8.14
N LEU A 56 1.72 5.36 -8.44
CA LEU A 56 1.57 4.32 -7.41
C LEU A 56 2.76 4.32 -6.43
N LYS A 57 3.98 4.51 -6.92
CA LYS A 57 5.17 4.66 -6.09
C LYS A 57 5.08 5.90 -5.16
N GLY A 58 4.59 7.03 -5.67
CA GLY A 58 4.37 8.24 -4.88
C GLY A 58 3.28 8.08 -3.81
N LEU A 59 2.25 7.29 -4.09
CA LEU A 59 1.18 6.96 -3.15
C LEU A 59 1.64 6.01 -2.04
N TYR A 60 2.63 5.15 -2.30
CA TYR A 60 2.97 3.99 -1.48
C TYR A 60 3.24 4.33 -0.02
N TYR A 61 3.98 5.39 0.29
CA TYR A 61 4.28 5.82 1.66
C TYR A 61 2.99 6.00 2.50
N ASN A 62 2.06 6.80 2.01
CA ASN A 62 0.81 7.07 2.72
C ASN A 62 -0.05 5.81 2.85
N TRP A 63 -0.17 5.02 1.80
CA TRP A 63 -0.93 3.77 1.75
C TRP A 63 -0.35 2.73 2.72
N PHE A 64 0.96 2.51 2.69
CA PHE A 64 1.66 1.55 3.52
C PHE A 64 1.54 1.86 5.02
N PHE A 65 1.82 3.12 5.41
CA PHE A 65 1.73 3.51 6.81
C PHE A 65 0.28 3.54 7.32
N THR A 66 -0.67 4.04 6.53
CA THR A 66 -2.08 4.06 6.92
C THR A 66 -2.57 2.66 7.23
N LYS A 67 -2.36 1.70 6.35
CA LYS A 67 -2.89 0.34 6.51
C LYS A 67 -2.20 -0.46 7.63
N ASN A 68 -0.89 -0.28 7.81
CA ASN A 68 -0.17 -0.97 8.89
C ASN A 68 -0.49 -0.36 10.27
N LEU A 69 -0.57 0.96 10.39
CA LEU A 69 -0.86 1.62 11.66
C LEU A 69 -2.29 1.43 12.15
N LEU A 70 -3.23 1.19 11.25
CA LEU A 70 -4.60 0.80 11.60
C LEU A 70 -4.74 -0.66 12.03
N SER A 71 -3.65 -1.46 12.01
CA SER A 71 -3.68 -2.86 12.43
C SER A 71 -3.32 -3.05 13.90
N ASP A 72 -3.59 -4.26 14.42
CA ASP A 72 -3.22 -4.71 15.76
C ASP A 72 -1.80 -5.31 15.83
N ASP A 73 -1.00 -5.17 14.76
CA ASP A 73 0.32 -5.80 14.65
C ASP A 73 1.47 -4.87 15.10
N VAL A 74 1.26 -3.54 15.06
CA VAL A 74 2.33 -2.56 15.31
C VAL A 74 1.94 -1.44 16.25
N TRP A 75 2.95 -0.91 16.94
CA TRP A 75 2.96 0.41 17.56
C TRP A 75 3.45 1.45 16.56
N CYS A 76 3.02 2.71 16.72
CA CYS A 76 3.50 3.78 15.86
C CYS A 76 5.03 3.89 15.90
N GLY A 77 5.62 3.97 17.08
CA GLY A 77 7.07 4.17 17.22
C GLY A 77 7.49 5.62 16.94
N GLY A 78 8.74 5.78 16.48
CA GLY A 78 9.39 7.08 16.28
C GLY A 78 10.37 7.44 17.39
N GLY A 79 10.73 8.73 17.51
CA GLY A 79 11.67 9.20 18.52
C GLY A 79 11.04 9.48 19.87
N GLN A 80 9.83 9.99 19.88
CA GLN A 80 9.06 10.37 21.06
C GLN A 80 7.62 10.71 20.68
N ARG A 81 6.79 10.97 21.68
CA ARG A 81 5.43 11.49 21.47
C ARG A 81 5.45 12.79 20.67
N GLY A 82 4.62 12.88 19.62
CA GLY A 82 4.53 14.04 18.74
C GLY A 82 5.56 14.10 17.62
N ASP A 83 6.43 13.11 17.48
CA ASP A 83 7.42 13.02 16.39
C ASP A 83 6.73 13.00 15.00
N ASN A 84 5.65 12.25 14.88
CA ASN A 84 4.76 12.30 13.72
C ASN A 84 3.29 12.11 14.14
N THR A 85 2.63 13.22 14.40
CA THR A 85 1.25 13.25 14.92
C THR A 85 0.26 12.53 14.00
N SER A 86 0.39 12.65 12.68
CA SER A 86 -0.52 11.99 11.74
C SER A 86 -0.43 10.46 11.81
N LEU A 87 0.76 9.91 12.00
CA LEU A 87 0.97 8.47 12.18
C LEU A 87 0.47 8.00 13.55
N GLU A 88 0.75 8.77 14.62
CA GLU A 88 0.25 8.46 15.97
C GLU A 88 -1.28 8.42 16.01
N GLN A 89 -1.94 9.40 15.39
CA GLN A 89 -3.41 9.45 15.32
C GLN A 89 -4.00 8.21 14.65
N LEU A 90 -3.39 7.70 13.57
CA LEU A 90 -3.84 6.45 12.94
C LEU A 90 -3.77 5.27 13.92
N ASN A 91 -2.63 5.11 14.59
CA ASN A 91 -2.41 3.99 15.51
C ASN A 91 -3.27 4.05 16.77
N GLU A 92 -3.71 5.24 17.18
CA GLU A 92 -4.53 5.49 18.37
C GLU A 92 -6.03 5.62 18.05
N TYR A 93 -6.41 5.60 16.77
CA TYR A 93 -7.79 5.84 16.33
C TYR A 93 -8.34 7.21 16.75
N THR A 94 -7.47 8.24 16.73
CA THR A 94 -7.81 9.62 17.08
C THR A 94 -7.77 10.57 15.88
N TYR A 95 -7.56 10.03 14.68
CA TYR A 95 -7.54 10.79 13.44
C TYR A 95 -8.89 11.42 13.13
N GLY A 96 -8.84 12.58 12.48
CA GLY A 96 -9.98 13.32 11.97
C GLY A 96 -9.99 13.37 10.44
N THR A 97 -10.90 14.22 9.92
CA THR A 97 -11.05 14.47 8.48
C THR A 97 -9.87 15.23 7.87
N ASP A 98 -9.00 15.79 8.71
CA ASP A 98 -7.82 16.57 8.37
C ASP A 98 -6.50 15.77 8.44
N ASN A 99 -6.56 14.47 8.72
CA ASN A 99 -5.35 13.65 8.79
C ASN A 99 -4.65 13.56 7.43
N GLY A 100 -3.40 14.04 7.37
CA GLY A 100 -2.65 14.16 6.12
C GLY A 100 -2.32 12.83 5.45
N MET A 101 -2.20 11.73 6.21
CA MET A 101 -1.96 10.40 5.65
C MET A 101 -3.18 9.89 4.90
N ILE A 102 -4.38 10.00 5.50
CA ILE A 102 -5.65 9.62 4.89
C ILE A 102 -5.91 10.45 3.63
N GLN A 103 -5.67 11.78 3.71
CA GLN A 103 -5.78 12.66 2.55
C GLN A 103 -4.81 12.26 1.44
N GLY A 104 -3.55 11.93 1.79
CA GLY A 104 -2.54 11.50 0.82
C GLY A 104 -2.91 10.20 0.11
N VAL A 105 -3.53 9.23 0.82
CA VAL A 105 -4.05 8.02 0.17
C VAL A 105 -5.19 8.37 -0.77
N PHE A 106 -6.20 9.11 -0.31
CA PHE A 106 -7.38 9.43 -1.11
C PHE A 106 -7.01 10.19 -2.39
N SER A 107 -6.27 11.29 -2.28
CA SER A 107 -5.86 12.09 -3.43
C SER A 107 -4.91 11.33 -4.38
N GLY A 108 -4.02 10.49 -3.83
CA GLY A 108 -3.13 9.66 -4.64
C GLY A 108 -3.87 8.61 -5.46
N LEU A 109 -4.93 8.00 -4.91
CA LEU A 109 -5.81 7.06 -5.65
C LEU A 109 -6.50 7.76 -6.82
N TYR A 110 -7.05 8.97 -6.61
CA TYR A 110 -7.65 9.73 -7.70
C TYR A 110 -6.64 10.23 -8.73
N GLY A 111 -5.40 10.56 -8.30
CA GLY A 111 -4.30 10.84 -9.22
C GLY A 111 -3.99 9.66 -10.13
N LEU A 112 -3.97 8.44 -9.58
CA LEU A 112 -3.79 7.20 -10.35
C LEU A 112 -4.97 6.94 -11.31
N ILE A 113 -6.22 7.10 -10.83
CA ILE A 113 -7.44 6.96 -11.65
C ILE A 113 -7.40 7.91 -12.85
N TYR A 114 -7.01 9.17 -12.64
CA TYR A 114 -6.88 10.15 -13.71
C TYR A 114 -5.86 9.71 -14.78
N GLN A 115 -4.68 9.22 -14.36
CA GLN A 115 -3.68 8.69 -15.28
C GLN A 115 -4.21 7.48 -16.07
N CYS A 116 -4.95 6.60 -15.40
CA CYS A 116 -5.58 5.46 -16.05
C CYS A 116 -6.63 5.88 -17.08
N ASN A 117 -7.49 6.85 -16.76
CA ASN A 117 -8.49 7.38 -17.68
C ASN A 117 -7.85 8.01 -18.92
N LEU A 118 -6.73 8.74 -18.76
CA LEU A 118 -5.96 9.26 -19.89
C LEU A 118 -5.53 8.14 -20.84
N VAL A 119 -4.97 7.05 -20.32
CA VAL A 119 -4.54 5.92 -21.15
C VAL A 119 -5.73 5.23 -21.80
N ILE A 120 -6.80 4.94 -21.03
CA ILE A 120 -7.96 4.21 -21.53
C ILE A 120 -8.68 4.97 -22.66
N GLU A 121 -8.79 6.30 -22.58
CA GLU A 121 -9.53 7.10 -23.56
C GLU A 121 -8.71 7.64 -24.72
N LYS A 122 -7.40 7.93 -24.49
CA LYS A 122 -6.58 8.57 -25.51
C LYS A 122 -5.76 7.59 -26.34
N VAL A 123 -5.60 6.34 -25.88
CA VAL A 123 -4.78 5.34 -26.58
C VAL A 123 -5.66 4.51 -27.51
N ALA A 124 -5.32 4.49 -28.80
CA ALA A 124 -5.95 3.55 -29.75
C ALA A 124 -5.42 2.12 -29.51
N ASP A 125 -6.26 1.11 -29.65
CA ASP A 125 -5.92 -0.31 -29.41
C ASP A 125 -5.33 -1.01 -30.66
N ASP A 126 -4.51 -0.32 -31.44
CA ASP A 126 -4.03 -0.75 -32.76
C ASP A 126 -2.67 -1.47 -32.75
N THR A 127 -1.92 -1.42 -31.62
CA THR A 127 -0.67 -2.17 -31.45
C THR A 127 -0.70 -3.05 -30.18
N PRO A 128 0.15 -4.10 -30.10
CA PRO A 128 0.27 -4.91 -28.88
C PRO A 128 0.69 -4.09 -27.65
N VAL A 129 1.56 -3.09 -27.82
CA VAL A 129 2.02 -2.20 -26.73
C VAL A 129 0.84 -1.38 -26.21
N LYS A 130 0.07 -0.79 -27.09
CA LYS A 130 -1.11 0.02 -26.76
C LYS A 130 -2.20 -0.80 -26.07
N LYS A 131 -2.51 -2.00 -26.59
CA LYS A 131 -3.47 -2.92 -25.96
C LYS A 131 -3.04 -3.31 -24.55
N ARG A 132 -1.74 -3.61 -24.35
CA ARG A 132 -1.18 -3.89 -23.05
C ARG A 132 -1.33 -2.70 -22.10
N ALA A 133 -1.02 -1.49 -22.56
CA ALA A 133 -1.13 -0.27 -21.76
C ALA A 133 -2.57 -0.02 -21.28
N ILE A 134 -3.57 -0.21 -22.16
CA ILE A 134 -4.99 -0.12 -21.80
C ILE A 134 -5.36 -1.17 -20.74
N ALA A 135 -4.89 -2.41 -20.89
CA ALA A 135 -5.17 -3.47 -19.93
C ALA A 135 -4.51 -3.19 -18.56
N GLU A 136 -3.27 -2.67 -18.53
CA GLU A 136 -2.62 -2.24 -17.29
C GLU A 136 -3.34 -1.04 -16.65
N ALA A 137 -3.80 -0.07 -17.45
CA ALA A 137 -4.57 1.07 -16.94
C ALA A 137 -5.90 0.63 -16.32
N LYS A 138 -6.63 -0.29 -16.94
CA LYS A 138 -7.84 -0.89 -16.35
C LYS A 138 -7.53 -1.62 -15.04
N PHE A 139 -6.46 -2.41 -14.99
CA PHE A 139 -6.03 -3.04 -13.75
C PHE A 139 -5.75 -2.02 -12.64
N PHE A 140 -4.99 -0.95 -12.91
CA PHE A 140 -4.67 0.05 -11.88
C PHE A 140 -5.87 0.89 -11.47
N ARG A 141 -6.80 1.17 -12.38
CA ARG A 141 -8.06 1.84 -12.04
C ARG A 141 -8.94 0.96 -11.14
N ALA A 142 -9.01 -0.32 -11.43
CA ALA A 142 -9.67 -1.31 -10.57
C ALA A 142 -9.00 -1.42 -9.20
N TRP A 143 -7.66 -1.47 -9.15
CA TRP A 143 -6.90 -1.48 -7.90
C TRP A 143 -7.20 -0.23 -7.04
N ALA A 144 -7.21 0.94 -7.65
CA ALA A 144 -7.52 2.18 -6.94
C ALA A 144 -8.97 2.20 -6.42
N ASN A 145 -9.94 1.79 -7.23
CA ASN A 145 -11.34 1.68 -6.79
C ASN A 145 -11.54 0.60 -5.72
N PHE A 146 -10.78 -0.51 -5.75
CA PHE A 146 -10.76 -1.51 -4.68
C PHE A 146 -10.31 -0.89 -3.34
N GLU A 147 -9.23 -0.11 -3.33
CA GLU A 147 -8.80 0.59 -2.13
C GLU A 147 -9.83 1.64 -1.66
N LEU A 148 -10.46 2.38 -2.59
CA LEU A 148 -11.52 3.34 -2.26
C LEU A 148 -12.73 2.64 -1.60
N VAL A 149 -13.24 1.58 -2.19
CA VAL A 149 -14.44 0.91 -1.66
C VAL A 149 -14.16 0.19 -0.34
N THR A 150 -12.97 -0.38 -0.17
CA THR A 150 -12.64 -1.12 1.06
C THR A 150 -12.24 -0.21 2.23
N LEU A 151 -11.71 0.98 1.97
CA LEU A 151 -11.29 1.91 3.01
C LEU A 151 -12.34 2.99 3.31
N TRP A 152 -13.09 3.46 2.31
CA TRP A 152 -14.11 4.52 2.50
C TRP A 152 -15.55 4.04 2.30
N GLY A 153 -15.76 2.90 1.67
CA GLY A 153 -17.10 2.39 1.37
C GLY A 153 -17.79 3.14 0.23
N THR A 154 -17.84 4.47 0.32
CA THR A 154 -18.43 5.36 -0.68
C THR A 154 -17.42 6.41 -1.11
N ALA A 155 -17.35 6.70 -2.41
CA ALA A 155 -16.47 7.71 -2.98
C ALA A 155 -16.99 8.10 -4.37
N PRO A 156 -16.65 9.26 -4.94
CA PRO A 156 -16.99 9.55 -6.34
C PRO A 156 -16.41 8.51 -7.29
N LEU A 157 -17.23 7.91 -8.13
CA LEU A 157 -16.77 7.00 -9.18
C LEU A 157 -16.38 7.82 -10.41
N VAL A 158 -15.09 7.81 -10.74
CA VAL A 158 -14.51 8.54 -11.88
C VAL A 158 -13.97 7.50 -12.88
N ASP A 159 -14.80 7.10 -13.81
CA ASP A 159 -14.51 6.04 -14.80
C ASP A 159 -14.14 6.59 -16.19
N HIS A 160 -14.07 7.91 -16.35
CA HIS A 160 -13.72 8.62 -17.57
C HIS A 160 -13.02 9.97 -17.26
N LEU A 161 -12.53 10.65 -18.31
CA LEU A 161 -12.01 12.01 -18.20
C LEU A 161 -13.17 12.99 -18.05
N LEU A 162 -13.28 13.58 -16.84
CA LEU A 162 -14.40 14.45 -16.51
C LEU A 162 -14.42 15.74 -17.35
N GLU A 163 -15.59 16.10 -17.82
CA GLU A 163 -15.86 17.41 -18.39
C GLU A 163 -16.15 18.46 -17.30
N PRO A 164 -15.99 19.76 -17.56
CA PRO A 164 -16.17 20.82 -16.54
C PRO A 164 -17.48 20.75 -15.74
N GLY A 165 -18.57 20.24 -16.35
CA GLY A 165 -19.87 20.06 -15.70
C GLY A 165 -19.92 18.88 -14.70
N GLU A 166 -18.93 17.98 -14.76
CA GLU A 166 -18.88 16.72 -14.00
C GLU A 166 -17.93 16.78 -12.80
N TYR A 167 -17.14 17.86 -12.65
CA TYR A 167 -16.12 17.96 -11.57
C TYR A 167 -16.68 17.91 -10.15
N ARG A 168 -17.99 18.01 -9.98
CA ARG A 168 -18.66 17.99 -8.67
C ARG A 168 -19.59 16.78 -8.52
N GLN A 169 -19.09 15.60 -8.84
CA GLN A 169 -19.82 14.35 -8.59
C GLN A 169 -19.95 14.09 -7.10
N GLY A 170 -21.09 13.53 -6.68
CA GLY A 170 -21.29 13.03 -5.32
C GLY A 170 -20.69 11.63 -5.15
N ASN A 171 -20.83 11.10 -3.94
CA ASN A 171 -20.40 9.72 -3.66
C ASN A 171 -21.24 8.72 -4.48
N SER A 172 -20.58 7.74 -5.03
CA SER A 172 -21.22 6.53 -5.57
C SER A 172 -21.46 5.52 -4.44
N THR A 173 -22.35 4.57 -4.70
CA THR A 173 -22.62 3.49 -3.74
C THR A 173 -21.48 2.46 -3.73
N PRO A 174 -21.32 1.68 -2.65
CA PRO A 174 -20.36 0.57 -2.63
C PRO A 174 -20.57 -0.42 -3.78
N GLU A 175 -21.82 -0.69 -4.13
CA GLU A 175 -22.16 -1.61 -5.23
C GLU A 175 -21.68 -1.09 -6.59
N ALA A 176 -21.80 0.22 -6.85
CA ALA A 176 -21.31 0.83 -8.08
C ALA A 176 -19.78 0.79 -8.17
N LEU A 177 -19.09 1.05 -7.05
CA LEU A 177 -17.62 0.94 -6.97
C LEU A 177 -17.16 -0.51 -7.18
N TRP A 178 -17.81 -1.49 -6.55
CA TRP A 178 -17.52 -2.90 -6.78
C TRP A 178 -17.76 -3.33 -8.22
N ALA A 179 -18.85 -2.87 -8.83
CA ALA A 179 -19.14 -3.17 -10.24
C ALA A 179 -18.05 -2.60 -11.16
N ALA A 180 -17.52 -1.40 -10.88
CA ALA A 180 -16.42 -0.81 -11.63
C ALA A 180 -15.13 -1.62 -11.47
N VAL A 181 -14.80 -2.07 -10.24
CA VAL A 181 -13.66 -2.95 -9.97
C VAL A 181 -13.74 -4.24 -10.77
N GLU A 182 -14.90 -4.91 -10.73
CA GLU A 182 -15.11 -6.17 -11.46
C GLU A 182 -15.07 -5.96 -12.98
N SER A 183 -15.69 -4.91 -13.48
CA SER A 183 -15.70 -4.60 -14.92
C SER A 183 -14.28 -4.37 -15.44
N ASP A 184 -13.50 -3.51 -14.80
CA ASP A 184 -12.15 -3.20 -15.26
C ASP A 184 -11.20 -4.41 -15.17
N LEU A 185 -11.31 -5.24 -14.11
CA LEU A 185 -10.50 -6.47 -14.00
C LEU A 185 -10.89 -7.51 -15.05
N ASN A 186 -12.19 -7.73 -15.27
CA ASN A 186 -12.66 -8.63 -16.31
C ASN A 186 -12.23 -8.17 -17.70
N ASP A 187 -12.32 -6.87 -17.97
CA ASP A 187 -11.87 -6.30 -19.24
C ASP A 187 -10.35 -6.48 -19.42
N ALA A 188 -9.54 -6.13 -18.41
CA ALA A 188 -8.09 -6.29 -18.45
C ALA A 188 -7.68 -7.75 -18.73
N ILE A 189 -8.41 -8.72 -18.14
CA ILE A 189 -8.19 -10.15 -18.33
C ILE A 189 -8.63 -10.57 -19.73
N SER A 190 -9.84 -10.19 -20.17
CA SER A 190 -10.44 -10.64 -21.44
C SER A 190 -9.75 -10.06 -22.67
N MET A 191 -9.14 -8.89 -22.57
CA MET A 191 -8.28 -8.31 -23.62
C MET A 191 -7.13 -9.24 -24.01
N ASN A 192 -6.73 -10.14 -23.13
CA ASN A 192 -5.60 -11.06 -23.32
C ASN A 192 -4.30 -10.35 -23.78
N ALA A 193 -4.12 -9.11 -23.34
CA ALA A 193 -2.98 -8.25 -23.68
C ALA A 193 -1.94 -8.16 -22.56
N LEU A 194 -2.32 -8.45 -21.31
CA LEU A 194 -1.38 -8.56 -20.21
C LEU A 194 -0.44 -9.75 -20.43
N PRO A 195 0.85 -9.60 -20.17
CA PRO A 195 1.77 -10.72 -20.27
C PRO A 195 1.45 -11.76 -19.19
N SER A 196 1.85 -13.00 -19.47
CA SER A 196 1.76 -14.10 -18.53
C SER A 196 3.14 -14.70 -18.33
N LYS A 197 3.56 -14.94 -17.08
CA LYS A 197 4.87 -15.56 -16.81
C LYS A 197 4.95 -16.92 -17.49
N LYS A 198 6.12 -17.27 -18.02
CA LYS A 198 6.37 -18.58 -18.63
C LYS A 198 6.41 -19.67 -17.55
N ASN A 199 7.02 -19.38 -16.43
CA ASN A 199 7.15 -20.23 -15.25
C ASN A 199 7.50 -19.35 -14.03
N LYS A 200 7.66 -19.96 -12.86
CA LYS A 200 7.98 -19.26 -11.60
C LYS A 200 9.30 -18.46 -11.62
N ASP A 201 10.24 -18.82 -12.49
CA ASP A 201 11.56 -18.22 -12.58
C ASP A 201 11.61 -17.06 -13.62
N ASP A 202 10.51 -16.76 -14.28
CA ASP A 202 10.38 -15.64 -15.23
C ASP A 202 10.21 -14.31 -14.48
N GLN A 203 11.33 -13.77 -14.01
CA GLN A 203 11.37 -12.52 -13.24
C GLN A 203 11.03 -11.29 -14.09
N VAL A 204 11.50 -11.25 -15.33
CA VAL A 204 11.34 -10.07 -16.22
C VAL A 204 9.88 -9.79 -16.53
N THR A 205 9.10 -10.82 -16.87
CA THR A 205 7.66 -10.65 -17.12
C THR A 205 6.93 -10.19 -15.86
N GLY A 206 7.36 -10.66 -14.67
CA GLY A 206 6.78 -10.30 -13.38
C GLY A 206 7.04 -8.86 -12.90
N MET A 207 7.93 -8.10 -13.56
CA MET A 207 8.21 -6.70 -13.20
C MET A 207 7.02 -5.75 -13.46
N ARG A 208 6.05 -6.15 -14.27
CA ARG A 208 4.83 -5.41 -14.57
C ARG A 208 3.62 -6.29 -14.33
N VAL A 209 2.43 -5.69 -14.35
CA VAL A 209 1.17 -6.42 -14.17
C VAL A 209 1.07 -7.58 -15.17
N THR A 210 0.79 -8.76 -14.64
CA THR A 210 0.58 -9.99 -15.41
C THR A 210 -0.90 -10.39 -15.41
N GLN A 211 -1.27 -11.31 -16.30
CA GLN A 211 -2.60 -11.90 -16.35
C GLN A 211 -2.99 -12.55 -15.02
N GLU A 212 -2.03 -13.21 -14.37
CA GLU A 212 -2.23 -13.85 -13.08
C GLU A 212 -2.44 -12.85 -11.94
N VAL A 213 -1.77 -11.70 -11.99
CA VAL A 213 -1.98 -10.60 -11.02
C VAL A 213 -3.38 -10.02 -11.16
N ALA A 214 -3.85 -9.78 -12.38
CA ALA A 214 -5.22 -9.30 -12.61
C ALA A 214 -6.27 -10.29 -12.09
N LYS A 215 -6.08 -11.60 -12.34
CA LYS A 215 -6.93 -12.67 -11.79
C LYS A 215 -6.88 -12.71 -10.26
N ALA A 216 -5.70 -12.59 -9.65
CA ALA A 216 -5.57 -12.58 -8.20
C ALA A 216 -6.36 -11.43 -7.56
N TYR A 217 -6.33 -10.24 -8.15
CA TYR A 217 -7.11 -9.10 -7.68
C TYR A 217 -8.61 -9.26 -7.93
N LEU A 218 -9.02 -9.88 -9.04
CA LEU A 218 -10.43 -10.22 -9.28
C LEU A 218 -10.95 -11.21 -8.22
N GLY A 219 -10.19 -12.27 -7.94
CA GLY A 219 -10.52 -13.21 -6.87
C GLY A 219 -10.57 -12.56 -5.50
N LYS A 220 -9.62 -11.66 -5.19
CA LYS A 220 -9.63 -10.84 -3.96
C LYS A 220 -10.88 -9.96 -3.89
N ALA A 221 -11.27 -9.30 -4.98
CA ALA A 221 -12.47 -8.47 -5.05
C ALA A 221 -13.75 -9.29 -4.82
N TYR A 222 -13.86 -10.48 -5.41
CA TYR A 222 -14.97 -11.38 -5.16
C TYR A 222 -15.02 -11.86 -3.70
N LEU A 223 -13.87 -12.21 -3.11
CA LEU A 223 -13.79 -12.66 -1.72
C LEU A 223 -14.27 -11.57 -0.75
N PHE A 224 -13.86 -10.31 -0.97
CA PHE A 224 -14.27 -9.18 -0.13
C PHE A 224 -15.77 -8.91 -0.20
N GLN A 225 -16.42 -9.27 -1.31
CA GLN A 225 -17.88 -9.22 -1.48
C GLN A 225 -18.59 -10.50 -1.04
N LYS A 226 -17.87 -11.49 -0.51
CA LYS A 226 -18.39 -12.81 -0.13
C LYS A 226 -18.95 -13.63 -1.31
N LYS A 227 -18.52 -13.32 -2.53
CA LYS A 227 -18.78 -14.13 -3.74
C LYS A 227 -17.79 -15.29 -3.76
N TYR A 228 -17.92 -16.20 -2.79
CA TYR A 228 -16.92 -17.23 -2.52
C TYR A 228 -16.72 -18.23 -3.66
N PRO A 229 -17.78 -18.73 -4.33
CA PRO A 229 -17.60 -19.63 -5.48
C PRO A 229 -16.81 -18.97 -6.62
N GLU A 230 -17.13 -17.73 -6.97
CA GLU A 230 -16.46 -16.97 -8.02
C GLU A 230 -15.00 -16.68 -7.64
N ALA A 231 -14.75 -16.30 -6.37
CA ALA A 231 -13.41 -16.10 -5.84
C ALA A 231 -12.58 -17.39 -5.94
N ALA A 232 -13.14 -18.52 -5.52
CA ALA A 232 -12.45 -19.82 -5.55
C ALA A 232 -12.07 -20.22 -6.98
N ILE A 233 -12.97 -20.03 -7.96
CA ILE A 233 -12.68 -20.35 -9.36
C ILE A 233 -11.47 -19.57 -9.86
N VAL A 234 -11.48 -18.24 -9.72
CA VAL A 234 -10.45 -17.37 -10.30
C VAL A 234 -9.11 -17.52 -9.55
N LEU A 235 -9.13 -17.64 -8.21
CA LEU A 235 -7.91 -17.84 -7.43
C LEU A 235 -7.28 -19.20 -7.71
N ASN A 236 -8.08 -20.25 -7.84
CA ASN A 236 -7.58 -21.59 -8.23
C ASN A 236 -6.93 -21.58 -9.61
N GLU A 237 -7.42 -20.80 -10.58
CA GLU A 237 -6.75 -20.65 -11.88
C GLU A 237 -5.32 -20.10 -11.72
N VAL A 238 -5.10 -19.16 -10.79
CA VAL A 238 -3.75 -18.64 -10.50
C VAL A 238 -2.89 -19.71 -9.85
N VAL A 239 -3.42 -20.42 -8.83
CA VAL A 239 -2.71 -21.50 -8.12
C VAL A 239 -2.34 -22.63 -9.07
N ASP A 240 -3.29 -23.09 -9.89
CA ASP A 240 -3.10 -24.20 -10.81
C ASP A 240 -2.19 -23.86 -12.01
N SER A 241 -1.98 -22.58 -12.29
CA SER A 241 -1.07 -22.12 -13.35
C SER A 241 0.39 -22.51 -13.11
N LYS A 242 0.79 -22.72 -11.85
CA LYS A 242 2.17 -23.03 -11.41
C LYS A 242 3.21 -22.00 -11.88
N LYS A 243 2.78 -20.77 -12.16
CA LYS A 243 3.65 -19.67 -12.63
C LYS A 243 4.26 -18.85 -11.50
N TYR A 244 3.82 -19.11 -10.29
CA TYR A 244 4.35 -18.58 -9.05
C TYR A 244 4.59 -19.72 -8.07
N ASP A 245 5.47 -19.50 -7.10
CA ASP A 245 5.77 -20.46 -6.03
C ASP A 245 6.17 -19.70 -4.77
N LEU A 246 6.10 -20.34 -3.61
CA LEU A 246 6.62 -19.78 -2.38
C LEU A 246 8.15 -19.71 -2.42
N PHE A 247 8.72 -18.61 -1.96
CA PHE A 247 10.17 -18.47 -1.83
C PHE A 247 10.71 -19.47 -0.79
N ARG A 248 11.73 -20.23 -1.15
CA ARG A 248 12.27 -21.34 -0.34
C ARG A 248 13.64 -21.03 0.28
N GLY A 249 14.17 -19.80 0.14
CA GLY A 249 15.32 -19.32 0.91
C GLY A 249 14.98 -19.00 2.35
N ASP A 250 15.88 -18.34 3.07
CA ASP A 250 15.57 -17.82 4.41
C ASP A 250 14.42 -16.84 4.34
N TYR A 251 13.43 -17.00 5.22
CA TYR A 251 12.13 -16.35 5.09
C TYR A 251 12.21 -14.83 4.94
N ASP A 252 13.06 -14.16 5.73
CA ASP A 252 13.24 -12.71 5.65
C ASP A 252 13.93 -12.26 4.36
N MET A 253 14.79 -13.10 3.78
CA MET A 253 15.56 -12.72 2.60
C MET A 253 14.70 -12.43 1.35
N GLN A 254 13.46 -12.93 1.31
CA GLN A 254 12.54 -12.56 0.23
C GLN A 254 12.20 -11.06 0.20
N PHE A 255 12.41 -10.33 1.30
CA PHE A 255 12.10 -8.90 1.44
C PHE A 255 13.29 -7.99 1.19
N HIS A 256 14.43 -8.53 0.74
CA HIS A 256 15.67 -7.81 0.48
C HIS A 256 15.97 -7.71 -1.03
N ALA A 257 16.77 -6.70 -1.40
CA ALA A 257 17.04 -6.35 -2.80
C ALA A 257 17.60 -7.50 -3.65
N VAL A 258 18.39 -8.40 -3.06
CA VAL A 258 18.94 -9.58 -3.74
C VAL A 258 17.85 -10.52 -4.28
N ASN A 259 16.65 -10.45 -3.73
CA ASN A 259 15.51 -11.27 -4.10
C ASN A 259 14.33 -10.43 -4.64
N ASN A 260 14.59 -9.25 -5.20
CA ASN A 260 13.60 -8.51 -5.96
C ASN A 260 13.05 -9.37 -7.10
N ASN A 261 11.75 -9.29 -7.35
CA ASN A 261 11.04 -10.03 -8.40
C ASN A 261 11.26 -11.57 -8.33
N ASN A 262 11.35 -12.14 -7.12
CA ASN A 262 11.52 -13.58 -6.95
C ASN A 262 10.28 -14.38 -7.38
N CYS A 263 10.32 -15.71 -7.21
CA CYS A 263 9.23 -16.60 -7.63
C CYS A 263 7.89 -16.35 -6.93
N GLU A 264 7.91 -15.72 -5.76
CA GLU A 264 6.72 -15.38 -4.96
C GLU A 264 6.17 -13.98 -5.28
N SER A 265 6.96 -13.12 -5.92
CA SER A 265 6.59 -11.73 -6.22
C SER A 265 5.50 -11.67 -7.28
N MET A 266 4.33 -11.11 -6.95
CA MET A 266 3.23 -10.93 -7.89
C MET A 266 3.13 -9.49 -8.38
N LEU A 267 3.18 -8.52 -7.48
CA LEU A 267 3.18 -7.09 -7.82
C LEU A 267 4.17 -6.37 -6.92
N GLU A 268 5.21 -5.82 -7.52
CA GLU A 268 6.23 -5.04 -6.84
C GLU A 268 6.40 -3.66 -7.47
N LEU A 269 6.64 -2.65 -6.64
CA LEU A 269 7.14 -1.36 -7.08
C LEU A 269 8.66 -1.45 -7.22
N GLN A 270 9.14 -1.08 -8.39
CA GLN A 270 10.55 -1.28 -8.76
C GLN A 270 11.43 -0.13 -8.29
N TRP A 271 12.57 -0.44 -7.65
CA TRP A 271 13.66 0.48 -7.38
C TRP A 271 14.91 0.03 -8.11
N ARG A 272 15.75 0.96 -8.53
CA ARG A 272 16.97 0.67 -9.29
C ARG A 272 18.21 0.87 -8.44
N ASN A 273 19.20 0.00 -8.60
CA ASN A 273 20.55 0.24 -8.09
C ASN A 273 21.28 1.22 -9.04
N ASP A 274 20.99 2.51 -8.90
CA ASP A 274 21.50 3.57 -9.77
C ASP A 274 22.17 4.65 -8.92
N GLN A 275 23.49 4.63 -8.87
CA GLN A 275 24.30 5.53 -8.05
C GLN A 275 24.28 6.98 -8.56
N GLU A 276 24.01 7.21 -9.84
CA GLU A 276 23.96 8.56 -10.42
C GLU A 276 22.65 9.28 -10.06
N GLN A 277 21.59 8.52 -9.76
CA GLN A 277 20.25 9.06 -9.47
C GLN A 277 19.76 8.74 -8.05
N THR A 278 20.65 8.58 -7.10
CA THR A 278 20.35 8.15 -5.73
C THR A 278 19.26 9.00 -5.07
N TRP A 279 19.39 10.32 -5.16
CA TRP A 279 18.44 11.25 -4.53
C TRP A 279 17.02 11.17 -5.12
N SER A 280 16.89 10.90 -6.41
CA SER A 280 15.58 10.73 -7.05
C SER A 280 14.89 9.43 -6.66
N GLN A 281 15.64 8.50 -6.07
CA GLN A 281 15.16 7.20 -5.62
C GLN A 281 15.00 7.11 -4.09
N MET A 282 15.29 8.20 -3.36
CA MET A 282 15.11 8.21 -1.90
C MET A 282 13.65 7.91 -1.55
N ASP A 283 13.46 6.93 -0.66
CA ASP A 283 12.14 6.55 -0.17
C ASP A 283 12.04 6.75 1.35
N MET A 284 11.10 7.61 1.74
CA MET A 284 10.83 7.87 3.16
C MET A 284 10.35 6.62 3.91
N THR A 285 9.74 5.66 3.24
CA THR A 285 9.32 4.41 3.89
C THR A 285 10.52 3.67 4.47
N PHE A 286 11.65 3.64 3.77
CA PHE A 286 12.88 3.03 4.28
C PHE A 286 13.45 3.75 5.50
N LEU A 287 13.35 5.08 5.53
CA LEU A 287 13.82 5.86 6.67
C LEU A 287 12.94 5.69 7.91
N MET A 288 11.63 5.61 7.69
CA MET A 288 10.67 5.60 8.78
C MET A 288 10.59 4.25 9.48
N GLN A 289 10.48 3.14 8.73
CA GLN A 289 10.28 1.81 9.31
C GLN A 289 11.56 1.21 9.91
N GLY A 290 11.40 0.36 10.94
CA GLY A 290 12.48 -0.41 11.54
C GLY A 290 13.07 0.21 12.81
N TRP A 291 14.17 -0.32 13.29
CA TRP A 291 14.75 0.12 14.57
C TRP A 291 15.34 1.51 14.42
N ARG A 292 15.24 2.34 15.44
CA ARG A 292 15.95 3.61 15.48
C ARG A 292 17.44 3.34 15.75
N THR A 293 18.20 3.09 14.69
CA THR A 293 19.59 2.57 14.76
C THR A 293 20.50 3.40 15.65
N ALA A 294 20.29 4.72 15.73
CA ALA A 294 21.04 5.62 16.62
C ALA A 294 20.84 5.32 18.13
N TYR A 295 19.83 4.53 18.50
CA TYR A 295 19.55 4.16 19.89
C TYR A 295 20.20 2.84 20.30
N PHE A 296 20.92 2.20 19.39
CA PHE A 296 21.52 0.89 19.62
C PHE A 296 23.04 0.93 19.55
N ASN A 297 23.68 0.24 20.48
CA ASN A 297 25.08 -0.17 20.35
C ASN A 297 25.14 -1.40 19.46
N MET A 298 25.75 -1.26 18.28
CA MET A 298 25.91 -2.33 17.30
C MET A 298 27.25 -3.04 17.48
N SER A 299 27.25 -4.36 17.32
CA SER A 299 28.43 -5.21 17.34
C SER A 299 28.19 -6.48 16.52
N GLY A 300 29.22 -7.25 16.26
CA GLY A 300 29.09 -8.57 15.63
C GLY A 300 28.36 -8.52 14.27
N THR A 301 27.30 -9.30 14.14
CA THR A 301 26.51 -9.40 12.90
C THR A 301 25.73 -8.12 12.62
N ALA A 302 25.10 -7.53 13.62
CA ALA A 302 24.34 -6.30 13.46
C ALA A 302 25.20 -5.13 12.92
N ASP A 303 26.44 -4.96 13.45
CA ASP A 303 27.34 -3.91 12.97
C ASP A 303 27.78 -4.12 11.51
N LYS A 304 27.92 -5.38 11.08
CA LYS A 304 28.32 -5.70 9.71
C LYS A 304 27.19 -5.51 8.70
N GLU A 305 25.97 -5.85 9.07
CA GLU A 305 24.84 -5.97 8.13
C GLU A 305 23.91 -4.77 8.12
N ILE A 306 23.68 -4.12 9.27
CA ILE A 306 22.62 -3.11 9.40
C ILE A 306 23.05 -1.75 8.85
N ALA A 307 22.24 -1.21 7.94
CA ALA A 307 22.34 0.16 7.45
C ALA A 307 21.91 1.17 8.52
N GLN A 308 22.38 2.40 8.41
CA GLN A 308 22.13 3.47 9.38
C GLN A 308 21.01 4.41 8.94
N GLY A 309 20.35 5.08 9.89
CA GLY A 309 19.47 6.22 9.63
C GLY A 309 17.98 5.99 9.80
N THR A 310 17.55 4.82 10.30
CA THR A 310 16.12 4.55 10.58
C THR A 310 15.56 5.40 11.72
N TYR A 311 14.29 5.78 11.58
CA TYR A 311 13.59 6.63 12.55
C TYR A 311 12.78 5.87 13.60
N GLY A 312 12.59 4.55 13.45
CA GLY A 312 12.04 3.68 14.49
C GLY A 312 10.52 3.59 14.52
N PHE A 313 9.85 3.76 13.38
CA PHE A 313 8.41 3.55 13.26
C PHE A 313 8.04 2.09 12.95
N LEU A 314 6.80 1.72 13.26
CA LEU A 314 6.21 0.38 13.04
C LEU A 314 6.88 -0.71 13.90
N ASN A 315 7.00 -0.48 15.20
CA ASN A 315 7.51 -1.50 16.11
C ASN A 315 6.47 -2.61 16.34
N PRO A 316 6.84 -3.89 16.18
CA PRO A 316 5.91 -5.00 16.40
C PRO A 316 5.33 -5.03 17.82
N ARG A 317 4.06 -5.44 17.95
CA ARG A 317 3.39 -5.61 19.24
C ARG A 317 3.70 -6.97 19.86
N LYS A 318 3.68 -6.99 21.18
CA LYS A 318 3.73 -8.25 21.96
C LYS A 318 2.62 -9.22 21.55
N SER A 319 1.42 -8.71 21.26
CA SER A 319 0.30 -9.55 20.81
C SER A 319 0.57 -10.32 19.52
N LEU A 320 1.34 -9.75 18.61
CA LEU A 320 1.79 -10.44 17.41
C LEU A 320 2.87 -11.48 17.75
N TYR A 321 3.83 -11.14 18.61
CA TYR A 321 4.84 -12.09 19.09
C TYR A 321 4.19 -13.28 19.77
N ASP A 322 3.22 -13.03 20.69
CA ASP A 322 2.50 -14.08 21.41
C ASP A 322 1.70 -14.98 20.45
N ALA A 323 1.11 -14.41 19.38
CA ALA A 323 0.43 -15.21 18.36
C ALA A 323 1.38 -16.15 17.62
N PHE A 324 2.59 -15.70 17.30
CA PHE A 324 3.63 -16.56 16.75
C PHE A 324 4.04 -17.67 17.74
N VAL A 325 4.31 -17.30 19.00
CA VAL A 325 4.69 -18.29 20.03
C VAL A 325 3.61 -19.34 20.24
N GLN A 326 2.34 -18.92 20.21
CA GLN A 326 1.21 -19.85 20.34
C GLN A 326 1.13 -20.82 19.15
N ALA A 327 1.40 -20.37 17.95
CA ALA A 327 1.27 -21.17 16.74
C ALA A 327 2.52 -22.00 16.40
N GLU A 328 3.71 -21.45 16.65
CA GLU A 328 5.00 -22.00 16.18
C GLU A 328 5.98 -22.30 17.33
N GLY A 329 5.63 -21.93 18.56
CA GLY A 329 6.55 -21.97 19.70
C GLY A 329 7.55 -20.81 19.70
N PRO A 330 8.29 -20.64 20.82
CA PRO A 330 9.23 -19.50 20.98
C PRO A 330 10.43 -19.56 20.05
N ASP A 331 10.69 -20.72 19.46
CA ASP A 331 11.78 -20.98 18.52
C ASP A 331 11.30 -21.12 17.07
N GLY A 332 10.04 -20.73 16.80
CA GLY A 332 9.42 -20.82 15.47
C GLY A 332 10.31 -20.25 14.36
N TYR A 333 10.37 -20.97 13.25
CA TYR A 333 11.23 -20.57 12.13
C TYR A 333 10.82 -19.21 11.58
N ARG A 334 9.54 -19.03 11.27
CA ARG A 334 9.02 -17.78 10.71
C ARG A 334 9.09 -16.64 11.73
N LEU A 335 8.82 -16.92 13.03
CA LEU A 335 8.96 -15.95 14.11
C LEU A 335 10.35 -15.31 14.10
N LYS A 336 11.41 -16.13 14.12
CA LYS A 336 12.81 -15.66 14.17
C LYS A 336 13.21 -14.82 12.94
N HIS A 337 12.55 -15.05 11.82
CA HIS A 337 12.76 -14.28 10.58
C HIS A 337 11.80 -13.09 10.43
N THR A 338 10.84 -12.92 11.35
CA THR A 338 9.86 -11.81 11.33
C THR A 338 10.20 -10.74 12.34
N MET A 339 10.47 -11.13 13.59
CA MET A 339 10.80 -10.21 14.67
C MET A 339 11.69 -10.87 15.71
N LEU A 340 12.47 -10.06 16.40
CA LEU A 340 13.33 -10.48 17.49
C LEU A 340 12.89 -9.81 18.80
N ASN A 341 12.97 -10.54 19.91
CA ASN A 341 12.87 -9.98 21.25
C ASN A 341 14.24 -9.41 21.71
N GLU A 342 14.29 -8.77 22.87
CA GLU A 342 15.49 -8.14 23.41
C GLU A 342 16.70 -9.09 23.47
N SER A 343 16.51 -10.33 23.94
CA SER A 343 17.59 -11.32 24.04
C SER A 343 18.14 -11.70 22.68
N GLN A 344 17.24 -11.99 21.72
CA GLN A 344 17.62 -12.32 20.36
C GLN A 344 18.29 -11.14 19.62
N MET A 345 17.85 -9.89 19.89
CA MET A 345 18.52 -8.70 19.40
C MET A 345 19.95 -8.59 19.95
N ALA A 346 20.13 -8.88 21.24
CA ALA A 346 21.45 -8.87 21.86
C ALA A 346 22.39 -9.94 21.28
N GLU A 347 21.86 -11.13 20.97
CA GLU A 347 22.58 -12.21 20.28
C GLU A 347 22.95 -11.83 18.84
N TYR A 348 22.07 -11.14 18.14
CA TYR A 348 22.33 -10.60 16.79
C TYR A 348 23.42 -9.51 16.82
N GLY A 349 23.62 -8.86 17.97
CA GLY A 349 24.65 -7.83 18.19
C GLY A 349 24.11 -6.40 18.32
N ALA A 350 22.80 -6.24 18.54
CA ALA A 350 22.17 -4.93 18.73
C ALA A 350 21.59 -4.82 20.15
N LYS A 351 22.10 -3.87 20.95
CA LYS A 351 21.62 -3.60 22.30
C LYS A 351 21.22 -2.15 22.45
N VAL A 352 20.08 -1.89 23.10
CA VAL A 352 19.67 -0.52 23.41
C VAL A 352 20.75 0.16 24.24
N SER A 353 21.21 1.31 23.81
CA SER A 353 22.28 2.07 24.47
C SER A 353 21.83 2.56 25.87
N PRO A 354 22.70 2.59 26.85
CA PRO A 354 22.36 3.11 28.18
C PRO A 354 21.76 4.51 28.12
N GLY A 355 20.61 4.67 28.78
CA GLY A 355 19.88 5.96 28.82
C GLY A 355 18.97 6.23 27.63
N MET A 356 19.00 5.41 26.59
CA MET A 356 18.05 5.51 25.48
C MET A 356 16.72 4.84 25.83
N VAL A 357 15.63 5.42 25.31
CA VAL A 357 14.26 4.92 25.42
C VAL A 357 13.68 4.79 24.01
N VAL A 358 13.26 3.60 23.64
CA VAL A 358 12.59 3.33 22.35
C VAL A 358 11.10 3.55 22.56
N TYR A 359 10.60 4.63 22.00
CA TYR A 359 9.20 5.02 22.09
C TYR A 359 8.29 4.09 21.28
N GLY A 360 7.08 3.81 21.79
CA GLY A 360 6.12 2.93 21.13
C GLY A 360 6.71 1.55 20.86
N CYS A 361 7.35 0.94 21.86
CA CYS A 361 8.03 -0.36 21.72
C CYS A 361 7.87 -1.19 23.00
N GLU A 362 7.56 -2.48 22.83
CA GLU A 362 7.44 -3.46 23.91
C GLU A 362 8.68 -4.38 24.01
N GLY A 363 9.80 -4.01 23.39
CA GLY A 363 11.01 -4.83 23.36
C GLY A 363 11.01 -5.88 22.24
N TYR A 364 10.15 -5.69 21.26
CA TYR A 364 10.11 -6.50 20.03
C TYR A 364 10.49 -5.64 18.83
N PHE A 365 11.33 -6.18 17.96
CA PHE A 365 11.96 -5.44 16.88
C PHE A 365 11.75 -6.15 15.55
N MET A 366 11.33 -5.41 14.54
CA MET A 366 11.12 -5.94 13.20
C MET A 366 12.42 -6.50 12.62
N PHE A 367 12.39 -7.76 12.18
CA PHE A 367 13.53 -8.40 11.52
C PHE A 367 13.28 -8.65 10.03
N LYS A 368 12.06 -8.96 9.67
CA LYS A 368 11.57 -9.26 8.31
C LYS A 368 12.01 -8.23 7.27
N ASN A 369 11.87 -6.93 7.61
CA ASN A 369 12.19 -5.82 6.71
C ASN A 369 13.31 -4.94 7.30
N ARG A 370 14.27 -5.54 8.02
CA ARG A 370 15.40 -4.78 8.54
C ARG A 370 16.21 -4.18 7.39
N SER A 371 16.83 -3.06 7.62
CA SER A 371 17.63 -2.40 6.61
C SER A 371 19.02 -2.98 6.54
N LEU A 372 19.35 -3.63 5.43
CA LEU A 372 20.68 -4.19 5.20
C LEU A 372 21.57 -3.22 4.42
N LYS A 373 22.87 -3.19 4.74
CA LYS A 373 23.88 -2.48 3.95
C LYS A 373 23.92 -2.95 2.49
N SER A 374 23.68 -4.24 2.28
CA SER A 374 23.61 -4.85 0.94
C SER A 374 22.44 -4.36 0.09
N ASP A 375 21.41 -3.79 0.71
CA ASP A 375 20.27 -3.21 0.02
C ASP A 375 20.49 -1.74 -0.38
N CYS A 376 21.54 -1.11 0.14
CA CYS A 376 21.83 0.30 -0.10
C CYS A 376 22.45 0.54 -1.48
N ILE A 377 22.00 1.59 -2.16
CA ILE A 377 22.54 2.03 -3.46
C ILE A 377 23.96 2.59 -3.30
N MET A 378 24.23 3.26 -2.16
CA MET A 378 25.52 3.91 -1.87
C MET A 378 26.28 3.15 -0.80
N ASP A 379 27.25 2.34 -1.19
CA ASP A 379 28.10 1.58 -0.27
C ASP A 379 28.84 2.46 0.74
N ALA A 380 29.30 3.64 0.31
CA ALA A 380 30.11 4.51 1.16
C ALA A 380 29.37 5.08 2.38
N SER A 381 28.06 5.24 2.29
CA SER A 381 27.25 5.82 3.38
C SER A 381 26.39 4.80 4.11
N TYR A 382 26.00 3.71 3.43
CA TYR A 382 25.01 2.74 3.91
C TYR A 382 23.78 3.43 4.52
N PHE A 383 23.36 4.52 3.89
CA PHE A 383 22.23 5.31 4.38
C PHE A 383 20.94 4.66 3.93
N GLN A 384 20.10 4.33 4.88
CA GLN A 384 18.90 3.53 4.66
C GLN A 384 17.90 4.14 3.69
N GLY A 385 17.85 5.45 3.52
CA GLY A 385 16.97 6.10 2.55
C GLY A 385 17.31 5.81 1.09
N PHE A 386 18.52 5.32 0.82
CA PHE A 386 19.02 5.02 -0.53
C PHE A 386 19.10 3.52 -0.76
N GLN A 387 17.94 2.86 -0.78
CA GLN A 387 17.83 1.43 -1.05
C GLN A 387 17.25 1.16 -2.43
N TYR A 388 17.54 -0.02 -2.96
CA TYR A 388 16.93 -0.53 -4.20
C TYR A 388 16.09 -1.79 -3.96
N THR A 389 15.64 -2.01 -2.74
CA THR A 389 14.67 -3.06 -2.40
C THR A 389 13.30 -2.71 -2.95
N ASP A 390 12.76 -3.57 -3.79
CA ASP A 390 11.40 -3.41 -4.33
C ASP A 390 10.33 -3.52 -3.23
N ARG A 391 9.23 -2.81 -3.38
CA ARG A 391 8.11 -2.84 -2.45
C ARG A 391 7.04 -3.81 -2.93
N ARG A 392 6.79 -4.85 -2.17
CA ARG A 392 5.80 -5.88 -2.47
C ARG A 392 4.42 -5.38 -2.11
N ILE A 393 3.54 -5.29 -3.12
CA ILE A 393 2.13 -4.94 -2.93
C ILE A 393 1.30 -6.21 -2.78
N MET A 394 1.67 -7.27 -3.52
CA MET A 394 1.08 -8.58 -3.40
C MET A 394 2.14 -9.66 -3.67
N ARG A 395 2.09 -10.73 -2.93
CA ARG A 395 2.90 -11.93 -3.14
C ARG A 395 2.04 -13.19 -3.16
N TYR A 396 2.56 -14.26 -3.71
CA TYR A 396 1.83 -15.50 -3.96
C TYR A 396 1.27 -16.15 -2.68
N ALA A 397 1.94 -15.98 -1.52
CA ALA A 397 1.40 -16.42 -0.25
C ALA A 397 0.04 -15.77 0.07
N GLU A 398 -0.17 -14.50 -0.29
CA GLU A 398 -1.50 -13.89 -0.15
C GLU A 398 -2.54 -14.59 -1.02
N VAL A 399 -2.20 -14.94 -2.25
CA VAL A 399 -3.11 -15.65 -3.16
C VAL A 399 -3.50 -17.01 -2.60
N LEU A 400 -2.54 -17.78 -2.07
CA LEU A 400 -2.83 -19.06 -1.44
C LEU A 400 -3.79 -18.93 -0.25
N LEU A 401 -3.59 -17.91 0.59
CA LEU A 401 -4.46 -17.67 1.75
C LEU A 401 -5.86 -17.14 1.37
N LEU A 402 -5.95 -16.32 0.31
CA LEU A 402 -7.23 -15.93 -0.27
C LEU A 402 -7.95 -17.13 -0.91
N ALA A 403 -7.22 -18.00 -1.61
CA ALA A 403 -7.75 -19.23 -2.19
C ALA A 403 -8.22 -20.20 -1.11
N ALA A 404 -7.45 -20.38 -0.03
CA ALA A 404 -7.84 -21.21 1.11
C ALA A 404 -9.16 -20.73 1.73
N GLU A 405 -9.30 -19.42 1.96
CA GLU A 405 -10.55 -18.87 2.49
C GLU A 405 -11.72 -19.03 1.50
N ALA A 406 -11.51 -18.71 0.24
CA ALA A 406 -12.54 -18.84 -0.80
C ALA A 406 -12.99 -20.30 -0.95
N ASN A 407 -12.05 -21.24 -1.04
CA ASN A 407 -12.32 -22.67 -1.15
C ASN A 407 -13.09 -23.20 0.07
N LEU A 408 -12.67 -22.84 1.30
CA LEU A 408 -13.34 -23.24 2.51
C LEU A 408 -14.79 -22.75 2.53
N GLN A 409 -15.01 -21.48 2.25
CA GLN A 409 -16.34 -20.87 2.25
C GLN A 409 -17.23 -21.34 1.09
N ALA A 410 -16.63 -21.77 -0.02
CA ALA A 410 -17.33 -22.39 -1.15
C ALA A 410 -17.58 -23.92 -0.96
N GLY A 411 -17.29 -24.47 0.23
CA GLY A 411 -17.51 -25.89 0.52
C GLY A 411 -16.49 -26.85 -0.08
N GLN A 412 -15.26 -26.39 -0.33
CA GLN A 412 -14.14 -27.16 -0.88
C GLN A 412 -12.98 -27.25 0.16
N PRO A 413 -13.21 -27.88 1.35
CA PRO A 413 -12.25 -27.87 2.45
C PRO A 413 -10.92 -28.57 2.10
N ASP A 414 -10.92 -29.56 1.21
CA ASP A 414 -9.68 -30.26 0.82
C ASP A 414 -8.73 -29.34 0.05
N LYS A 415 -9.26 -28.48 -0.82
CA LYS A 415 -8.44 -27.47 -1.50
C LYS A 415 -7.94 -26.40 -0.54
N ALA A 416 -8.81 -25.93 0.35
CA ALA A 416 -8.42 -24.97 1.38
C ALA A 416 -7.29 -25.52 2.26
N LEU A 417 -7.39 -26.79 2.65
CA LEU A 417 -6.37 -27.49 3.43
C LEU A 417 -5.05 -27.61 2.65
N TYR A 418 -5.12 -27.92 1.36
CA TYR A 418 -3.94 -27.97 0.51
C TYR A 418 -3.23 -26.60 0.42
N ASP A 419 -3.98 -25.52 0.20
CA ASP A 419 -3.43 -24.18 0.04
C ASP A 419 -2.75 -23.68 1.32
N ILE A 420 -3.40 -23.81 2.48
CA ILE A 420 -2.83 -23.36 3.75
C ILE A 420 -1.61 -24.21 4.16
N ASN A 421 -1.62 -25.50 3.86
CA ASN A 421 -0.50 -26.38 4.21
C ASN A 421 0.76 -26.09 3.41
N GLN A 422 0.68 -25.52 2.21
CA GLN A 422 1.86 -25.03 1.48
C GLN A 422 2.57 -23.91 2.25
N ILE A 423 1.81 -22.98 2.85
CA ILE A 423 2.35 -21.89 3.69
C ILE A 423 3.00 -22.48 4.95
N ARG A 424 2.32 -23.39 5.63
CA ARG A 424 2.80 -24.03 6.86
C ARG A 424 4.08 -24.84 6.61
N GLU A 425 4.13 -25.59 5.52
CA GLU A 425 5.33 -26.33 5.12
C GLU A 425 6.53 -25.40 4.92
N ARG A 426 6.34 -24.27 4.20
CA ARG A 426 7.39 -23.26 4.02
C ARG A 426 7.81 -22.63 5.34
N ALA A 427 6.86 -22.41 6.28
CA ALA A 427 7.12 -21.94 7.63
C ALA A 427 7.76 -23.02 8.53
N LYS A 428 7.99 -24.24 8.02
CA LYS A 428 8.48 -25.42 8.75
C LYS A 428 7.55 -25.87 9.87
N GLU A 429 6.25 -25.62 9.70
CA GLU A 429 5.20 -26.01 10.62
C GLU A 429 4.54 -27.34 10.23
N THR A 430 4.02 -28.03 11.23
CA THR A 430 3.26 -29.27 11.01
C THR A 430 2.01 -28.97 10.17
N PRO A 431 1.77 -29.71 9.06
CA PRO A 431 0.56 -29.57 8.27
C PRO A 431 -0.71 -29.86 9.09
N LEU A 432 -1.75 -29.07 8.87
CA LEU A 432 -3.07 -29.33 9.44
C LEU A 432 -3.70 -30.58 8.82
N GLN A 433 -4.56 -31.26 9.56
CA GLN A 433 -5.37 -32.39 9.08
C GLN A 433 -6.77 -31.96 8.65
N SER A 434 -7.24 -30.84 9.12
CA SER A 434 -8.45 -30.14 8.73
C SER A 434 -8.24 -28.64 8.87
N VAL A 435 -9.05 -27.84 8.22
CA VAL A 435 -8.90 -26.38 8.24
C VAL A 435 -10.21 -25.71 8.62
N THR A 436 -10.11 -24.72 9.49
CA THR A 436 -11.19 -23.80 9.88
C THR A 436 -10.91 -22.40 9.38
N LEU A 437 -11.90 -21.50 9.43
CA LEU A 437 -11.69 -20.10 9.10
C LEU A 437 -10.71 -19.43 10.08
N ASP A 438 -10.71 -19.82 11.35
CA ASP A 438 -9.80 -19.26 12.35
C ASP A 438 -8.35 -19.70 12.13
N ASP A 439 -8.13 -20.91 11.60
CA ASP A 439 -6.80 -21.35 11.16
C ASP A 439 -6.30 -20.46 10.02
N ILE A 440 -7.16 -20.17 9.04
CA ILE A 440 -6.81 -19.30 7.91
C ILE A 440 -6.54 -17.87 8.36
N LYS A 441 -7.38 -17.31 9.23
CA LYS A 441 -7.18 -15.98 9.83
C LYS A 441 -5.85 -15.88 10.56
N THR A 442 -5.52 -16.89 11.35
CA THR A 442 -4.29 -16.99 12.12
C THR A 442 -3.08 -17.08 11.17
N GLU A 443 -3.11 -18.03 10.24
CA GLU A 443 -2.03 -18.22 9.28
C GLU A 443 -1.81 -16.95 8.44
N LYS A 444 -2.89 -16.29 8.01
CA LYS A 444 -2.81 -15.04 7.25
C LYS A 444 -2.18 -13.90 8.05
N ARG A 445 -2.52 -13.77 9.34
CA ARG A 445 -1.88 -12.79 10.23
C ARG A 445 -0.39 -13.03 10.34
N LEU A 446 0.03 -14.27 10.66
CA LEU A 446 1.44 -14.61 10.87
C LEU A 446 2.25 -14.47 9.58
N GLU A 447 1.69 -14.89 8.46
CA GLU A 447 2.35 -14.86 7.16
C GLU A 447 2.51 -13.44 6.61
N LEU A 448 1.44 -12.64 6.67
CA LEU A 448 1.34 -11.35 6.00
C LEU A 448 1.40 -10.15 6.97
N CYS A 449 1.80 -10.36 8.24
CA CYS A 449 2.00 -9.25 9.16
C CYS A 449 2.96 -8.22 8.57
N LEU A 450 2.71 -6.93 8.82
CA LEU A 450 3.49 -5.80 8.34
C LEU A 450 3.43 -5.57 6.80
N GLU A 451 2.51 -6.23 6.09
CA GLU A 451 2.34 -6.13 4.63
C GLU A 451 1.04 -5.43 4.20
N SER A 452 0.49 -4.58 5.05
CA SER A 452 -0.64 -3.69 4.74
C SER A 452 -1.98 -4.40 4.42
N VAL A 453 -2.19 -5.63 4.90
CA VAL A 453 -3.43 -6.39 4.66
C VAL A 453 -4.32 -6.50 5.90
N ARG A 454 -3.74 -6.51 7.10
CA ARG A 454 -4.40 -6.88 8.36
C ARG A 454 -5.63 -6.06 8.69
N TYR A 455 -5.60 -4.74 8.55
CA TYR A 455 -6.72 -3.86 8.90
C TYR A 455 -7.98 -4.18 8.09
N GLN A 456 -7.86 -4.28 6.77
CA GLN A 456 -9.00 -4.59 5.90
C GLN A 456 -9.56 -5.99 6.18
N ASP A 457 -8.71 -6.96 6.51
CA ASP A 457 -9.14 -8.30 6.92
C ASP A 457 -9.92 -8.27 8.24
N LEU A 458 -9.45 -7.55 9.25
CA LEU A 458 -10.16 -7.40 10.52
C LEU A 458 -11.56 -6.78 10.33
N VAL A 459 -11.66 -5.75 9.48
CA VAL A 459 -12.93 -5.09 9.19
C VAL A 459 -13.90 -6.04 8.47
N ARG A 460 -13.47 -6.71 7.39
CA ARG A 460 -14.35 -7.59 6.61
C ARG A 460 -14.76 -8.87 7.34
N TRP A 461 -13.93 -9.37 8.27
CA TRP A 461 -14.26 -10.49 9.14
C TRP A 461 -15.16 -10.12 10.33
N GLY A 462 -15.27 -8.82 10.64
CA GLY A 462 -16.00 -8.31 11.79
C GLY A 462 -15.22 -8.39 13.10
N ASP A 463 -13.91 -8.62 13.05
CA ASP A 463 -13.03 -8.81 14.21
C ASP A 463 -12.40 -7.50 14.71
N ALA A 464 -12.58 -6.39 13.99
CA ALA A 464 -11.89 -5.12 14.23
C ALA A 464 -12.13 -4.56 15.64
N GLU A 465 -13.36 -4.61 16.15
CA GLU A 465 -13.68 -4.07 17.49
C GLU A 465 -12.96 -4.85 18.60
N ALA A 466 -12.94 -6.17 18.48
CA ALA A 466 -12.26 -7.04 19.46
C ALA A 466 -10.74 -6.85 19.43
N ALA A 467 -10.15 -6.74 18.23
CA ALA A 467 -8.70 -6.62 18.05
C ALA A 467 -8.16 -5.22 18.38
N LEU A 468 -8.92 -4.16 18.09
CA LEU A 468 -8.44 -2.78 18.05
C LEU A 468 -9.06 -1.85 19.10
N GLY A 469 -10.08 -2.31 19.85
CA GLY A 469 -10.86 -1.47 20.78
C GLY A 469 -10.06 -0.89 21.95
N THR A 470 -8.90 -1.45 22.28
CA THR A 470 -7.99 -0.92 23.33
C THR A 470 -6.77 -0.18 22.78
N GLN A 471 -6.64 -0.11 21.47
CA GLN A 471 -5.46 0.48 20.81
C GLN A 471 -5.29 1.95 21.16
N GLY A 472 -4.06 2.38 21.46
CA GLY A 472 -3.76 3.77 21.78
C GLY A 472 -4.09 4.23 23.21
N LYS A 473 -4.79 3.42 24.03
CA LYS A 473 -5.10 3.81 25.43
C LYS A 473 -3.87 3.90 26.32
N GLN A 474 -2.85 3.16 25.99
CA GLN A 474 -1.53 3.19 26.62
C GLN A 474 -0.47 3.06 25.54
N ILE A 475 0.70 3.65 25.75
CA ILE A 475 1.84 3.57 24.84
C ILE A 475 3.04 2.99 25.61
N PRO A 476 3.68 1.93 25.09
CA PRO A 476 4.86 1.35 25.73
C PRO A 476 6.12 2.17 25.40
N ASN A 477 7.04 2.17 26.33
CA ASN A 477 8.39 2.69 26.16
C ASN A 477 9.38 1.62 26.62
N PHE A 478 10.31 1.23 25.77
CA PHE A 478 11.29 0.19 26.06
C PHE A 478 12.68 0.78 26.31
N SER A 479 13.34 0.29 27.33
CA SER A 479 14.73 0.66 27.65
C SER A 479 15.50 -0.55 28.19
N SER A 480 16.78 -0.41 28.48
CA SER A 480 17.58 -1.45 29.15
C SER A 480 17.07 -1.83 30.55
N LYS A 481 16.05 -1.14 31.08
CA LYS A 481 15.37 -1.46 32.35
C LYS A 481 14.02 -2.18 32.15
N GLY A 482 13.67 -2.52 30.91
CA GLY A 482 12.41 -3.11 30.53
C GLY A 482 11.38 -2.11 30.01
N VAL A 483 10.11 -2.53 29.97
CA VAL A 483 9.00 -1.76 29.42
C VAL A 483 8.33 -0.92 30.51
N THR A 484 8.04 0.34 30.19
CA THR A 484 7.16 1.21 30.97
C THR A 484 5.97 1.62 30.09
N TRP A 485 4.86 2.01 30.73
CA TRP A 485 3.63 2.36 30.02
C TRP A 485 3.18 3.77 30.36
N ASP A 486 2.92 4.56 29.33
CA ASP A 486 2.29 5.86 29.48
C ASP A 486 0.81 5.74 29.18
N TYR A 487 -0.03 6.25 30.09
CA TYR A 487 -1.47 6.34 29.86
C TYR A 487 -1.78 7.56 28.98
N THR A 488 -2.58 7.35 27.94
CA THR A 488 -2.99 8.41 27.01
C THR A 488 -4.40 8.91 27.32
N ASN A 489 -5.41 8.15 26.91
CA ASN A 489 -6.82 8.46 27.12
C ASN A 489 -7.67 7.19 26.99
N SER A 490 -8.60 6.98 27.90
CA SER A 490 -9.51 5.83 27.88
C SER A 490 -10.47 5.81 26.68
N SER A 491 -10.70 6.97 26.04
CA SER A 491 -11.55 7.09 24.85
C SER A 491 -10.85 6.74 23.52
N TYR A 492 -9.53 6.54 23.54
CA TYR A 492 -8.79 6.11 22.35
C TYR A 492 -9.11 4.66 22.00
N GLY A 493 -8.84 4.28 20.77
CA GLY A 493 -9.09 2.98 20.22
C GLY A 493 -10.21 2.94 19.20
N PHE A 494 -10.33 1.80 18.53
CA PHE A 494 -11.28 1.59 17.45
C PHE A 494 -12.74 1.75 17.94
N GLN A 495 -13.53 2.43 17.15
CA GLN A 495 -14.97 2.59 17.30
C GLN A 495 -15.65 2.21 15.98
N ASN A 496 -16.96 2.01 15.98
CA ASN A 496 -17.71 1.58 14.81
C ASN A 496 -17.51 2.48 13.57
N LYS A 497 -17.35 3.80 13.77
CA LYS A 497 -17.07 4.74 12.68
C LYS A 497 -15.76 4.46 11.94
N HIS A 498 -14.80 3.84 12.63
CA HIS A 498 -13.47 3.55 12.08
C HIS A 498 -13.44 2.36 11.11
N LYS A 499 -14.58 1.68 10.90
CA LYS A 499 -14.71 0.68 9.82
C LYS A 499 -14.52 1.28 8.44
N LEU A 500 -14.84 2.57 8.31
CA LEU A 500 -14.61 3.36 7.10
C LEU A 500 -13.85 4.63 7.48
N LEU A 501 -12.85 4.96 6.68
CA LEU A 501 -12.08 6.19 6.86
C LEU A 501 -12.95 7.41 6.57
N PRO A 502 -12.64 8.56 7.19
CA PRO A 502 -13.31 9.82 6.84
C PRO A 502 -12.91 10.24 5.43
N ILE A 503 -13.87 10.76 4.68
CA ILE A 503 -13.53 11.49 3.47
C ILE A 503 -12.77 12.75 3.87
N PRO A 504 -11.62 13.06 3.26
CA PRO A 504 -10.80 14.20 3.65
C PRO A 504 -11.58 15.52 3.57
N LEU A 505 -11.43 16.37 4.58
CA LEU A 505 -12.15 17.65 4.69
C LEU A 505 -11.97 18.51 3.43
N LYS A 506 -10.76 18.56 2.90
CA LYS A 506 -10.45 19.32 1.70
C LYS A 506 -11.28 18.91 0.47
N GLU A 507 -11.61 17.64 0.32
CA GLU A 507 -12.44 17.15 -0.79
C GLU A 507 -13.88 17.62 -0.64
N ILE A 508 -14.40 17.63 0.59
CA ILE A 508 -15.75 18.14 0.90
C ILE A 508 -15.84 19.66 0.69
N GLU A 509 -14.79 20.40 1.08
CA GLU A 509 -14.72 21.85 0.87
C GLU A 509 -14.70 22.22 -0.62
N LEU A 510 -14.00 21.43 -1.44
CA LEU A 510 -13.93 21.64 -2.89
C LEU A 510 -15.18 21.18 -3.63
N ASN A 511 -15.85 20.17 -3.12
CA ASN A 511 -17.03 19.57 -3.73
C ASN A 511 -18.15 19.34 -2.70
N PRO A 512 -19.12 20.24 -2.60
CA PRO A 512 -20.21 20.16 -1.62
C PRO A 512 -21.20 19.01 -1.87
N ASN A 513 -21.12 18.31 -3.00
CA ASN A 513 -21.94 17.14 -3.30
C ASN A 513 -21.39 15.87 -2.64
N ILE A 514 -20.13 15.88 -2.18
CA ILE A 514 -19.54 14.79 -1.42
C ILE A 514 -20.11 14.80 0.01
N LYS A 515 -20.58 13.63 0.44
CA LYS A 515 -21.10 13.41 1.80
C LYS A 515 -20.07 12.64 2.62
N GLN A 516 -19.91 13.05 3.86
CA GLN A 516 -19.04 12.38 4.82
C GLN A 516 -19.62 11.02 5.24
N ASN A 517 -18.74 10.08 5.56
CA ASN A 517 -19.13 8.81 6.15
C ASN A 517 -19.74 8.99 7.55
N ASP A 518 -20.65 8.09 7.92
CA ASP A 518 -21.37 8.13 9.19
C ASP A 518 -20.42 8.12 10.40
N GLY A 519 -20.75 8.94 11.40
CA GLY A 519 -19.96 9.07 12.62
C GLY A 519 -18.76 10.00 12.54
N TRP A 520 -18.46 10.56 11.36
CA TRP A 520 -17.40 11.55 11.18
C TRP A 520 -17.99 12.97 11.14
N ALA A 521 -17.53 13.82 12.05
CA ALA A 521 -17.94 15.22 12.05
C ALA A 521 -17.22 15.97 10.91
N ILE A 522 -17.96 16.83 10.23
CA ILE A 522 -17.35 17.90 9.43
C ILE A 522 -17.10 19.00 10.44
N SER A 523 -15.86 19.12 10.94
CA SER A 523 -15.50 20.29 11.76
C SER A 523 -15.62 21.53 10.88
N GLN A 524 -16.60 22.40 11.21
CA GLN A 524 -16.72 23.73 10.61
C GLN A 524 -15.61 24.64 11.11
#